data_cb24c25a8f77007dc039dc8093dddf86
#
_entry.id   cb24c25a8f77007dc039dc8093dddf86
#
_cell.length_a   1.000
_cell.length_b   1.000
_cell.length_c   1.000
_cell.angle_alpha   90.00
_cell.angle_beta   90.00
_cell.angle_gamma   90.00
#
_symmetry.space_group_name_H-M   'P 1'
#
loop_
_entity.id
_entity.type
_entity.pdbx_description
1 polymer ?
#
loop_
_entity_poly.entity_id
_entity_poly.type
_entity_poly.pdbx_seq_one_letter_code
_entity_poly.pdbx_strand_id
1 'polypeptide(L)'
;MGLYKYLNPLNYIKLLKSEVLKFSNKTIHIIRYFIFNLKNLILRKPEDLINLHFDFYSDPVHYNFAMFHHLLGTFKSKPLQILETGSSAHGINSSHLFINYIKKFGGNFYTVDINPDVKEVLSKFESHSINIFTSDSVRFIKLLDKDIVRNLDIVYLDSFDLDLMNPEPSENHGLNEFINIYKDLKVGCLVAIDDTPSDYSYFLPIKSEVKEEYRKQIKKNGQDYIPGKGRKILDLIATDKNFKVIFHEYAVILKKIN
;
A
#
# COMPACT_ATOMS: atom_id res chain seq x y z
N MET A 1 -46.66 -9.13 4.62
CA MET A 1 -47.44 -7.95 4.16
C MET A 1 -47.92 -7.18 5.40
N GLY A 2 -47.08 -6.40 6.12
CA GLY A 2 -47.50 -5.88 7.42
C GLY A 2 -46.67 -4.82 8.11
N LEU A 3 -45.55 -4.36 7.56
CA LEU A 3 -44.71 -3.35 8.26
C LEU A 3 -44.78 -1.92 7.69
N TYR A 4 -45.40 -1.72 6.54
CA TYR A 4 -45.40 -0.42 5.85
C TYR A 4 -46.58 0.50 6.22
N LYS A 5 -47.50 0.07 7.10
CA LYS A 5 -48.72 0.83 7.44
C LYS A 5 -48.55 1.96 8.45
N TYR A 6 -47.38 2.12 9.05
CA TYR A 6 -47.13 3.09 10.14
C TYR A 6 -45.98 4.05 9.92
N LEU A 7 -45.41 4.11 8.73
CA LEU A 7 -44.34 5.11 8.47
C LEU A 7 -44.97 6.43 8.04
N ASN A 8 -44.60 7.49 8.77
CA ASN A 8 -44.95 8.86 8.38
C ASN A 8 -44.47 9.10 6.92
N PRO A 9 -45.29 9.69 6.04
CA PRO A 9 -44.96 9.94 4.62
C PRO A 9 -43.59 10.60 4.42
N LEU A 10 -43.18 11.48 5.33
CA LEU A 10 -41.83 12.13 5.30
C LEU A 10 -40.70 11.11 5.52
N ASN A 11 -40.88 10.12 6.37
CA ASN A 11 -39.89 9.06 6.62
C ASN A 11 -39.81 8.10 5.44
N TYR A 12 -40.93 7.83 4.79
CA TYR A 12 -40.99 7.03 3.57
C TYR A 12 -40.26 7.71 2.41
N ILE A 13 -40.46 9.02 2.22
CA ILE A 13 -39.73 9.82 1.22
C ILE A 13 -38.24 9.85 1.50
N LYS A 14 -37.83 9.98 2.77
CA LYS A 14 -36.40 9.90 3.14
C LYS A 14 -35.80 8.53 2.85
N LEU A 15 -36.52 7.47 3.16
CA LEU A 15 -36.11 6.10 2.87
C LEU A 15 -35.96 5.87 1.37
N LEU A 16 -36.96 6.26 0.57
CA LEU A 16 -36.92 6.17 -0.89
C LEU A 16 -35.75 6.97 -1.47
N LYS A 17 -35.52 8.21 -1.01
CA LYS A 17 -34.37 9.01 -1.45
C LYS A 17 -33.05 8.32 -1.11
N SER A 18 -32.91 7.72 0.08
CA SER A 18 -31.69 7.00 0.45
C SER A 18 -31.47 5.75 -0.40
N GLU A 19 -32.51 5.01 -0.73
CA GLU A 19 -32.42 3.82 -1.59
C GLU A 19 -32.13 4.20 -3.05
N VAL A 20 -32.76 5.25 -3.57
CA VAL A 20 -32.47 5.79 -4.92
C VAL A 20 -31.05 6.30 -5.02
N LEU A 21 -30.54 7.00 -3.98
CA LEU A 21 -29.16 7.44 -3.93
C LEU A 21 -28.16 6.26 -3.89
N LYS A 22 -28.45 5.23 -3.09
CA LYS A 22 -27.65 4.00 -3.07
C LYS A 22 -27.63 3.29 -4.42
N PHE A 23 -28.78 3.19 -5.08
CA PHE A 23 -28.90 2.57 -6.41
C PHE A 23 -28.15 3.39 -7.46
N SER A 24 -28.29 4.72 -7.43
CA SER A 24 -27.54 5.65 -8.28
C SER A 24 -26.02 5.51 -8.07
N ASN A 25 -25.56 5.48 -6.82
CA ASN A 25 -24.12 5.34 -6.51
C ASN A 25 -23.56 4.00 -6.99
N LYS A 26 -24.31 2.90 -6.81
CA LYS A 26 -23.90 1.58 -7.31
C LYS A 26 -23.80 1.57 -8.84
N THR A 27 -24.76 2.17 -9.53
CA THR A 27 -24.75 2.26 -11.00
C THR A 27 -23.59 3.13 -11.49
N ILE A 28 -23.36 4.27 -10.84
CA ILE A 28 -22.19 5.15 -11.14
C ILE A 28 -20.88 4.38 -10.94
N HIS A 29 -20.75 3.63 -9.85
CA HIS A 29 -19.55 2.83 -9.60
C HIS A 29 -19.34 1.75 -10.67
N ILE A 30 -20.39 1.07 -11.12
CA ILE A 30 -20.29 0.09 -12.21
C ILE A 30 -19.82 0.75 -13.51
N ILE A 31 -20.39 1.91 -13.86
CA ILE A 31 -19.98 2.65 -15.05
C ILE A 31 -18.52 3.12 -14.94
N ARG A 32 -18.11 3.67 -13.79
CA ARG A 32 -16.73 4.07 -13.55
C ARG A 32 -15.77 2.88 -13.67
N TYR A 33 -16.13 1.73 -13.10
CA TYR A 33 -15.34 0.51 -13.19
C TYR A 33 -15.21 0.00 -14.64
N PHE A 34 -16.30 0.07 -15.41
CA PHE A 34 -16.27 -0.27 -16.84
C PHE A 34 -15.34 0.67 -17.64
N ILE A 35 -15.45 1.98 -17.42
CA ILE A 35 -14.58 3.00 -18.04
C ILE A 35 -13.12 2.77 -17.64
N PHE A 36 -12.86 2.48 -16.36
CA PHE A 36 -11.53 2.15 -15.87
C PHE A 36 -10.93 0.96 -16.63
N ASN A 37 -11.67 -0.13 -16.77
CA ASN A 37 -11.19 -1.30 -17.51
C ASN A 37 -10.93 -1.01 -18.98
N LEU A 38 -11.83 -0.26 -19.66
CA LEU A 38 -11.62 0.15 -21.06
C LEU A 38 -10.35 1.02 -21.21
N LYS A 39 -10.19 2.02 -20.36
CA LYS A 39 -8.98 2.87 -20.37
C LYS A 39 -7.74 2.03 -20.11
N ASN A 40 -7.79 1.12 -19.11
CA ASN A 40 -6.67 0.26 -18.79
C ASN A 40 -6.22 -0.60 -19.98
N LEU A 41 -7.12 -1.04 -20.86
CA LEU A 41 -6.74 -1.83 -22.06
C LEU A 41 -5.80 -1.09 -23.01
N ILE A 42 -5.97 0.21 -23.15
CA ILE A 42 -5.22 1.03 -24.14
C ILE A 42 -3.93 1.65 -23.59
N LEU A 43 -3.75 1.70 -22.28
CA LEU A 43 -2.54 2.27 -21.66
C LEU A 43 -1.27 1.51 -22.09
N ARG A 44 -0.16 2.23 -22.18
CA ARG A 44 1.14 1.67 -22.59
C ARG A 44 2.29 1.99 -21.65
N LYS A 45 2.07 2.90 -20.71
CA LYS A 45 3.10 3.37 -19.77
C LYS A 45 2.66 3.14 -18.32
N PRO A 46 3.60 2.85 -17.42
CA PRO A 46 3.30 2.74 -15.98
C PRO A 46 2.68 4.01 -15.39
N GLU A 47 3.15 5.18 -15.82
CA GLU A 47 2.65 6.47 -15.34
C GLU A 47 1.15 6.64 -15.63
N ASP A 48 0.71 6.25 -16.83
CA ASP A 48 -0.71 6.32 -17.20
C ASP A 48 -1.56 5.35 -16.37
N LEU A 49 -1.00 4.17 -16.04
CA LEU A 49 -1.65 3.19 -15.17
C LEU A 49 -1.80 3.73 -13.74
N ILE A 50 -0.76 4.37 -13.20
CA ILE A 50 -0.79 4.97 -11.87
C ILE A 50 -1.83 6.10 -11.82
N ASN A 51 -1.82 7.01 -12.79
CA ASN A 51 -2.80 8.08 -12.89
C ASN A 51 -4.22 7.54 -12.90
N LEU A 52 -4.50 6.56 -13.77
CA LEU A 52 -5.82 5.94 -13.86
C LEU A 52 -6.22 5.23 -12.56
N HIS A 53 -5.25 4.57 -11.88
CA HIS A 53 -5.49 3.89 -10.62
C HIS A 53 -5.90 4.86 -9.51
N PHE A 54 -5.14 5.93 -9.32
CA PHE A 54 -5.43 6.93 -8.29
C PHE A 54 -6.72 7.70 -8.60
N ASP A 55 -7.01 8.02 -9.87
CA ASP A 55 -8.30 8.62 -10.27
C ASP A 55 -9.50 7.74 -9.92
N PHE A 56 -9.31 6.42 -9.88
CA PHE A 56 -10.41 5.48 -9.64
C PHE A 56 -10.53 5.03 -8.17
N TYR A 57 -9.43 4.59 -7.57
CA TYR A 57 -9.40 3.95 -6.25
C TYR A 57 -9.08 4.89 -5.10
N SER A 58 -8.46 6.03 -5.37
CA SER A 58 -7.99 6.95 -4.34
C SER A 58 -8.21 8.41 -4.76
N ASP A 59 -7.18 9.21 -4.62
CA ASP A 59 -7.14 10.62 -4.97
C ASP A 59 -5.72 10.94 -5.49
N PRO A 60 -5.57 11.63 -6.64
CA PRO A 60 -4.26 12.04 -7.15
C PRO A 60 -3.42 12.89 -6.18
N VAL A 61 -4.04 13.51 -5.18
CA VAL A 61 -3.32 14.22 -4.11
C VAL A 61 -2.96 13.34 -2.91
N HIS A 62 -3.26 12.03 -2.96
CA HIS A 62 -2.84 11.10 -1.93
C HIS A 62 -1.31 11.06 -1.83
N TYR A 63 -0.78 11.07 -0.62
CA TYR A 63 0.68 11.16 -0.38
C TYR A 63 1.49 10.07 -1.10
N ASN A 64 0.96 8.87 -1.26
CA ASN A 64 1.62 7.76 -1.95
C ASN A 64 1.65 7.89 -3.48
N PHE A 65 0.92 8.84 -4.07
CA PHE A 65 0.89 9.02 -5.53
C PHE A 65 2.29 9.25 -6.10
N ALA A 66 3.04 10.20 -5.53
CA ALA A 66 4.41 10.49 -5.95
C ALA A 66 5.35 9.30 -5.76
N MET A 67 5.19 8.57 -4.64
CA MET A 67 5.97 7.36 -4.36
C MET A 67 5.77 6.29 -5.45
N PHE A 68 4.52 5.96 -5.82
CA PHE A 68 4.25 4.98 -6.87
C PHE A 68 4.73 5.42 -8.25
N HIS A 69 4.65 6.72 -8.57
CA HIS A 69 5.24 7.28 -9.78
C HIS A 69 6.74 7.05 -9.84
N HIS A 70 7.45 7.30 -8.73
CA HIS A 70 8.88 7.06 -8.64
C HIS A 70 9.20 5.55 -8.72
N LEU A 71 8.45 4.73 -7.98
CA LEU A 71 8.67 3.29 -7.85
C LEU A 71 8.50 2.57 -9.20
N LEU A 72 7.33 2.68 -9.81
CA LEU A 72 7.00 1.96 -11.05
C LEU A 72 7.58 2.65 -12.31
N GLY A 73 7.66 3.98 -12.32
CA GLY A 73 8.24 4.75 -13.44
C GLY A 73 9.72 4.44 -13.68
N THR A 74 10.46 4.04 -12.65
CA THR A 74 11.86 3.62 -12.75
C THR A 74 12.06 2.45 -13.72
N PHE A 75 11.08 1.55 -13.88
CA PHE A 75 11.23 0.32 -14.63
C PHE A 75 10.72 0.36 -16.08
N LYS A 76 10.06 1.42 -16.53
CA LYS A 76 9.70 1.66 -17.94
C LYS A 76 9.00 0.48 -18.62
N SER A 77 7.88 0.02 -18.13
CA SER A 77 7.07 -1.06 -18.74
C SER A 77 7.78 -2.43 -18.87
N LYS A 78 8.75 -2.72 -18.02
CA LYS A 78 9.41 -4.05 -17.99
C LYS A 78 8.59 -5.04 -17.16
N PRO A 79 8.67 -6.34 -17.46
CA PRO A 79 8.21 -7.38 -16.53
C PRO A 79 8.91 -7.24 -15.18
N LEU A 80 8.15 -7.31 -14.08
CA LEU A 80 8.67 -7.11 -12.72
C LEU A 80 8.37 -8.29 -11.81
N GLN A 81 9.28 -8.54 -10.87
CA GLN A 81 9.07 -9.44 -9.75
C GLN A 81 8.76 -8.56 -8.53
N ILE A 82 7.52 -8.60 -8.05
CA ILE A 82 7.03 -7.71 -6.99
C ILE A 82 6.59 -8.53 -5.78
N LEU A 83 7.06 -8.15 -4.60
CA LEU A 83 6.57 -8.61 -3.31
C LEU A 83 5.88 -7.46 -2.57
N GLU A 84 4.68 -7.71 -2.06
CA GLU A 84 3.95 -6.81 -1.18
C GLU A 84 3.64 -7.51 0.13
N THR A 85 3.84 -6.83 1.25
CA THR A 85 3.33 -7.23 2.57
C THR A 85 2.24 -6.27 3.02
N GLY A 86 1.15 -6.81 3.59
CA GLY A 86 -0.05 -6.01 3.84
C GLY A 86 -0.82 -5.79 2.54
N SER A 87 -1.56 -6.80 2.08
CA SER A 87 -2.35 -6.67 0.86
C SER A 87 -3.45 -5.63 1.06
N SER A 88 -3.34 -4.51 0.35
CA SER A 88 -4.32 -3.45 0.46
C SER A 88 -5.60 -3.79 -0.30
N ALA A 89 -6.66 -4.13 0.43
CA ALA A 89 -8.02 -4.22 -0.09
C ALA A 89 -8.82 -2.92 0.16
N HIS A 90 -8.21 -1.98 0.87
CA HIS A 90 -8.77 -0.69 1.26
C HIS A 90 -7.77 0.45 0.99
N GLY A 91 -8.17 1.69 1.21
CA GLY A 91 -7.31 2.85 0.99
C GLY A 91 -6.91 2.97 -0.48
N ILE A 92 -5.61 3.04 -0.74
CA ILE A 92 -5.06 3.20 -2.10
C ILE A 92 -5.17 1.95 -2.98
N ASN A 93 -5.54 0.79 -2.42
CA ASN A 93 -5.63 -0.48 -3.15
C ASN A 93 -4.35 -0.84 -3.93
N SER A 94 -3.20 -0.76 -3.29
CA SER A 94 -1.87 -1.02 -3.88
C SER A 94 -1.80 -2.38 -4.58
N SER A 95 -2.39 -3.44 -3.98
CA SER A 95 -2.47 -4.77 -4.61
C SER A 95 -3.14 -4.72 -5.99
N HIS A 96 -4.21 -3.94 -6.16
CA HIS A 96 -4.86 -3.80 -7.47
C HIS A 96 -3.97 -3.08 -8.49
N LEU A 97 -3.17 -2.10 -8.05
CA LEU A 97 -2.20 -1.43 -8.91
C LEU A 97 -1.15 -2.41 -9.41
N PHE A 98 -0.55 -3.19 -8.52
CA PHE A 98 0.45 -4.20 -8.87
C PHE A 98 -0.14 -5.32 -9.74
N ILE A 99 -1.34 -5.83 -9.42
CA ILE A 99 -2.06 -6.79 -10.27
C ILE A 99 -2.25 -6.26 -11.69
N ASN A 100 -2.70 -5.01 -11.84
CA ASN A 100 -2.89 -4.40 -13.14
C ASN A 100 -1.56 -4.18 -13.88
N TYR A 101 -0.50 -3.84 -13.15
CA TYR A 101 0.85 -3.75 -13.70
C TYR A 101 1.30 -5.10 -14.28
N ILE A 102 1.23 -6.18 -13.49
CA ILE A 102 1.64 -7.53 -13.93
C ILE A 102 0.82 -8.01 -15.12
N LYS A 103 -0.50 -7.83 -15.08
CA LYS A 103 -1.37 -8.20 -16.23
C LYS A 103 -1.00 -7.47 -17.51
N LYS A 104 -0.46 -6.27 -17.40
CA LYS A 104 -0.17 -5.41 -18.55
C LYS A 104 1.27 -5.56 -19.06
N PHE A 105 2.23 -5.59 -18.16
CA PHE A 105 3.66 -5.54 -18.49
C PHE A 105 4.40 -6.84 -18.21
N GLY A 106 3.74 -7.81 -17.57
CA GLY A 106 4.32 -9.11 -17.23
C GLY A 106 5.10 -9.13 -15.93
N GLY A 107 5.62 -10.31 -15.60
CA GLY A 107 6.34 -10.58 -14.37
C GLY A 107 5.53 -11.41 -13.38
N ASN A 108 5.86 -11.35 -12.09
CA ASN A 108 5.13 -12.03 -11.02
C ASN A 108 4.87 -11.10 -9.84
N PHE A 109 3.74 -11.30 -9.21
CA PHE A 109 3.32 -10.60 -8.02
C PHE A 109 3.05 -11.60 -6.90
N TYR A 110 3.64 -11.33 -5.75
CA TYR A 110 3.47 -12.08 -4.51
C TYR A 110 2.94 -11.09 -3.48
N THR A 111 1.77 -11.36 -2.88
CA THR A 111 1.23 -10.54 -1.81
C THR A 111 0.78 -11.40 -0.65
N VAL A 112 1.00 -10.91 0.56
CA VAL A 112 0.67 -11.61 1.80
C VAL A 112 -0.04 -10.67 2.77
N ASP A 113 -1.13 -11.17 3.34
CA ASP A 113 -1.85 -10.51 4.42
C ASP A 113 -2.19 -11.53 5.52
N ILE A 114 -2.29 -11.05 6.75
CA ILE A 114 -2.71 -11.89 7.88
C ILE A 114 -4.22 -12.14 7.86
N ASN A 115 -4.99 -11.22 7.27
CA ASN A 115 -6.44 -11.30 7.20
C ASN A 115 -6.89 -12.19 6.02
N PRO A 116 -7.57 -13.34 6.28
CA PRO A 116 -8.03 -14.24 5.23
C PRO A 116 -9.10 -13.60 4.31
N ASP A 117 -9.87 -12.62 4.80
CA ASP A 117 -10.89 -11.95 3.99
C ASP A 117 -10.27 -11.19 2.81
N VAL A 118 -9.07 -10.68 2.99
CA VAL A 118 -8.30 -10.02 1.92
C VAL A 118 -7.98 -11.01 0.80
N LYS A 119 -7.56 -12.22 1.16
CA LYS A 119 -7.32 -13.28 0.17
C LYS A 119 -8.61 -13.63 -0.57
N GLU A 120 -9.76 -13.74 0.11
CA GLU A 120 -11.05 -14.01 -0.54
C GLU A 120 -11.37 -12.95 -1.59
N VAL A 121 -11.21 -11.66 -1.25
CA VAL A 121 -11.45 -10.53 -2.18
C VAL A 121 -10.52 -10.57 -3.39
N LEU A 122 -9.25 -10.91 -3.20
CA LEU A 122 -8.23 -10.88 -4.25
C LEU A 122 -8.14 -12.20 -5.05
N SER A 123 -8.67 -13.32 -4.55
CA SER A 123 -8.55 -14.66 -5.15
C SER A 123 -8.98 -14.72 -6.62
N LYS A 124 -9.98 -13.91 -7.01
CA LYS A 124 -10.42 -13.78 -8.42
C LYS A 124 -9.33 -13.32 -9.39
N PHE A 125 -8.20 -12.83 -8.88
CA PHE A 125 -7.05 -12.39 -9.68
C PHE A 125 -5.91 -13.41 -9.68
N GLU A 126 -5.97 -14.46 -8.83
CA GLU A 126 -4.93 -15.49 -8.76
C GLU A 126 -4.67 -16.13 -10.14
N SER A 127 -3.41 -16.33 -10.44
CA SER A 127 -2.93 -16.97 -11.67
C SER A 127 -1.49 -17.46 -11.45
N HIS A 128 -0.89 -18.08 -12.45
CA HIS A 128 0.53 -18.43 -12.37
C HIS A 128 1.49 -17.24 -12.12
N SER A 129 1.05 -16.02 -12.40
CA SER A 129 1.83 -14.79 -12.23
C SER A 129 1.36 -13.92 -11.05
N ILE A 130 0.26 -14.27 -10.40
CA ILE A 130 -0.32 -13.51 -9.28
C ILE A 130 -0.62 -14.48 -8.14
N ASN A 131 0.14 -14.36 -7.05
CA ASN A 131 0.14 -15.28 -5.94
C ASN A 131 -0.28 -14.54 -4.67
N ILE A 132 -1.36 -14.99 -4.02
CA ILE A 132 -1.97 -14.34 -2.87
C ILE A 132 -1.93 -15.30 -1.68
N PHE A 133 -1.32 -14.86 -0.58
CA PHE A 133 -1.08 -15.69 0.59
C PHE A 133 -1.78 -15.12 1.82
N THR A 134 -2.20 -16.01 2.71
CA THR A 134 -2.64 -15.65 4.07
C THR A 134 -1.61 -16.15 5.06
N SER A 135 -0.88 -15.23 5.67
CA SER A 135 0.15 -15.52 6.68
C SER A 135 0.57 -14.23 7.39
N ASP A 136 1.21 -14.38 8.54
CA ASP A 136 2.07 -13.33 9.08
C ASP A 136 3.19 -13.02 8.08
N SER A 137 3.42 -11.74 7.78
CA SER A 137 4.32 -11.29 6.72
C SER A 137 5.79 -11.58 7.04
N VAL A 138 6.22 -11.42 8.29
CA VAL A 138 7.59 -11.74 8.75
C VAL A 138 7.87 -13.23 8.57
N ARG A 139 6.91 -14.08 8.98
CA ARG A 139 7.02 -15.54 8.78
C ARG A 139 7.03 -15.89 7.29
N PHE A 140 6.18 -15.28 6.50
CA PHE A 140 6.11 -15.51 5.06
C PHE A 140 7.43 -15.18 4.39
N ILE A 141 7.99 -13.99 4.60
CA ILE A 141 9.27 -13.56 4.06
C ILE A 141 10.39 -14.54 4.43
N LYS A 142 10.41 -14.96 5.70
CA LYS A 142 11.44 -15.89 6.20
C LYS A 142 11.40 -17.25 5.49
N LEU A 143 10.22 -17.70 5.07
CA LEU A 143 10.01 -18.98 4.40
C LEU A 143 9.97 -18.87 2.87
N LEU A 144 9.96 -17.65 2.33
CA LEU A 144 9.92 -17.43 0.89
C LEU A 144 11.18 -18.00 0.23
N ASP A 145 11.00 -18.65 -0.92
CA ASP A 145 12.09 -19.21 -1.70
C ASP A 145 13.15 -18.15 -2.01
N LYS A 146 14.40 -18.45 -1.71
CA LYS A 146 15.53 -17.55 -1.91
C LYS A 146 15.76 -17.18 -3.38
N ASP A 147 15.37 -18.03 -4.30
CA ASP A 147 15.47 -17.73 -5.73
C ASP A 147 14.41 -16.69 -6.13
N ILE A 148 13.21 -16.72 -5.52
CA ILE A 148 12.23 -15.64 -5.67
C ILE A 148 12.81 -14.34 -5.13
N VAL A 149 13.33 -14.37 -3.90
CA VAL A 149 13.89 -13.18 -3.24
C VAL A 149 15.00 -12.52 -4.06
N ARG A 150 15.95 -13.32 -4.57
CA ARG A 150 17.07 -12.86 -5.39
C ARG A 150 16.66 -12.25 -6.73
N ASN A 151 15.44 -12.53 -7.18
CA ASN A 151 14.91 -12.00 -8.42
C ASN A 151 13.97 -10.80 -8.25
N LEU A 152 13.62 -10.42 -7.02
CA LEU A 152 12.72 -9.28 -6.76
C LEU A 152 13.27 -7.98 -7.33
N ASP A 153 12.41 -7.25 -8.02
CA ASP A 153 12.66 -5.89 -8.51
C ASP A 153 12.12 -4.85 -7.53
N ILE A 154 10.98 -5.16 -6.91
CA ILE A 154 10.29 -4.32 -5.95
C ILE A 154 9.88 -5.15 -4.74
N VAL A 155 10.11 -4.59 -3.55
CA VAL A 155 9.52 -4.99 -2.28
C VAL A 155 8.72 -3.81 -1.74
N TYR A 156 7.43 -3.99 -1.48
CA TYR A 156 6.58 -2.97 -0.86
C TYR A 156 6.13 -3.46 0.51
N LEU A 157 6.60 -2.80 1.56
CA LEU A 157 6.32 -3.12 2.95
C LEU A 157 5.22 -2.19 3.47
N ASP A 158 4.02 -2.74 3.65
CA ASP A 158 2.83 -2.01 4.09
C ASP A 158 1.98 -2.81 5.09
N SER A 159 2.55 -3.87 5.68
CA SER A 159 1.88 -4.61 6.75
C SER A 159 1.94 -3.83 8.07
N PHE A 160 1.08 -4.14 9.01
CA PHE A 160 1.01 -3.59 10.35
C PHE A 160 0.83 -2.05 10.41
N ASP A 161 -0.39 -1.61 10.65
CA ASP A 161 -0.75 -0.19 10.69
C ASP A 161 0.08 0.62 11.69
N LEU A 162 0.43 1.84 11.32
CA LEU A 162 1.16 2.77 12.17
C LEU A 162 0.21 3.39 13.21
N ASP A 163 0.39 3.05 14.48
CA ASP A 163 -0.24 3.74 15.59
C ASP A 163 0.67 4.86 16.12
N LEU A 164 0.30 6.11 15.86
CA LEU A 164 1.07 7.28 16.33
C LEU A 164 1.11 7.42 17.86
N MET A 165 0.18 6.78 18.58
CA MET A 165 0.21 6.74 20.05
C MET A 165 1.25 5.74 20.57
N ASN A 166 1.50 4.67 19.81
CA ASN A 166 2.47 3.64 20.13
C ASN A 166 3.12 3.09 18.84
N PRO A 167 4.07 3.80 18.22
CA PRO A 167 4.63 3.43 16.93
C PRO A 167 5.60 2.25 16.98
N GLU A 168 6.16 1.95 18.16
CA GLU A 168 7.23 0.96 18.29
C GLU A 168 6.87 -0.44 17.76
N PRO A 169 5.67 -1.01 17.96
CA PRO A 169 5.29 -2.30 17.37
C PRO A 169 5.36 -2.30 15.84
N SER A 170 4.86 -1.26 15.19
CA SER A 170 4.90 -1.09 13.74
C SER A 170 6.34 -0.94 13.22
N GLU A 171 7.16 -0.12 13.89
CA GLU A 171 8.58 0.05 13.58
C GLU A 171 9.38 -1.26 13.72
N ASN A 172 9.11 -2.03 14.78
CA ASN A 172 9.73 -3.34 14.99
C ASN A 172 9.29 -4.35 13.93
N HIS A 173 8.01 -4.33 13.55
CA HIS A 173 7.47 -5.22 12.53
C HIS A 173 8.12 -4.94 11.18
N GLY A 174 8.14 -3.70 10.72
CA GLY A 174 8.80 -3.31 9.48
C GLY A 174 10.30 -3.65 9.47
N LEU A 175 11.01 -3.41 10.59
CA LEU A 175 12.41 -3.84 10.72
C LEU A 175 12.54 -5.36 10.56
N ASN A 176 11.67 -6.15 11.21
CA ASN A 176 11.72 -7.61 11.12
C ASN A 176 11.43 -8.12 9.70
N GLU A 177 10.52 -7.52 8.96
CA GLU A 177 10.34 -7.83 7.54
C GLU A 177 11.62 -7.56 6.75
N PHE A 178 12.18 -6.37 6.90
CA PHE A 178 13.36 -5.95 6.15
C PHE A 178 14.60 -6.81 6.43
N ILE A 179 14.93 -7.09 7.69
CA ILE A 179 16.13 -7.88 8.04
C ILE A 179 16.07 -9.34 7.55
N ASN A 180 14.87 -9.88 7.33
CA ASN A 180 14.71 -11.25 6.82
C ASN A 180 14.89 -11.35 5.29
N ILE A 181 14.93 -10.23 4.56
CA ILE A 181 14.99 -10.22 3.10
C ILE A 181 16.19 -9.44 2.54
N TYR A 182 16.64 -8.36 3.18
CA TYR A 182 17.51 -7.34 2.58
C TYR A 182 18.86 -7.85 2.07
N LYS A 183 19.44 -8.89 2.71
CA LYS A 183 20.73 -9.46 2.32
C LYS A 183 20.66 -10.20 0.98
N ASP A 184 19.53 -10.87 0.74
CA ASP A 184 19.33 -11.71 -0.43
C ASP A 184 18.80 -10.94 -1.65
N LEU A 185 18.39 -9.67 -1.48
CA LEU A 185 17.92 -8.85 -2.60
C LEU A 185 19.04 -8.55 -3.59
N LYS A 186 18.71 -8.60 -4.89
CA LYS A 186 19.66 -8.21 -5.94
C LYS A 186 19.99 -6.72 -5.93
N VAL A 187 21.15 -6.38 -6.44
CA VAL A 187 21.52 -4.98 -6.71
C VAL A 187 20.52 -4.36 -7.68
N GLY A 188 20.06 -3.17 -7.38
CA GLY A 188 19.03 -2.47 -8.14
C GLY A 188 17.60 -2.70 -7.65
N CYS A 189 17.34 -3.69 -6.78
CA CYS A 189 16.03 -3.88 -6.15
C CYS A 189 15.61 -2.61 -5.39
N LEU A 190 14.35 -2.22 -5.53
CA LEU A 190 13.75 -1.12 -4.79
C LEU A 190 12.92 -1.67 -3.63
N VAL A 191 13.14 -1.13 -2.43
CA VAL A 191 12.32 -1.42 -1.25
C VAL A 191 11.56 -0.15 -0.90
N ALA A 192 10.26 -0.16 -1.10
CA ALA A 192 9.36 0.91 -0.67
C ALA A 192 8.72 0.55 0.66
N ILE A 193 8.66 1.50 1.59
CA ILE A 193 8.11 1.32 2.93
C ILE A 193 7.08 2.42 3.14
N ASP A 194 5.84 2.00 3.34
CA ASP A 194 4.73 2.91 3.57
C ASP A 194 4.80 3.57 4.95
N ASP A 195 3.94 4.56 5.21
CA ASP A 195 3.82 5.26 6.49
C ASP A 195 5.20 5.58 7.13
N THR A 196 6.13 6.08 6.32
CA THR A 196 7.49 6.43 6.74
C THR A 196 7.79 7.86 6.31
N PRO A 197 7.12 8.85 6.96
CA PRO A 197 7.24 10.24 6.53
C PRO A 197 8.63 10.82 6.81
N SER A 198 9.06 11.71 5.90
CA SER A 198 10.31 12.46 6.03
C SER A 198 10.17 13.67 6.96
N ASP A 199 8.93 14.12 7.18
CA ASP A 199 8.61 15.32 7.94
C ASP A 199 7.33 15.16 8.74
N TYR A 200 7.29 15.80 9.91
CA TYR A 200 6.12 15.77 10.79
C TYR A 200 4.86 16.37 10.17
N SER A 201 4.98 17.26 9.19
CA SER A 201 3.83 17.91 8.55
C SER A 201 2.87 16.92 7.88
N TYR A 202 3.35 15.73 7.51
CA TYR A 202 2.49 14.67 6.97
C TYR A 202 1.45 14.14 7.97
N PHE A 203 1.64 14.38 9.26
CA PHE A 203 0.68 14.03 10.30
C PHE A 203 -0.32 15.15 10.60
N LEU A 204 -0.37 16.22 9.83
CA LEU A 204 -1.33 17.32 10.00
C LEU A 204 -2.54 17.14 9.07
N PRO A 205 -3.76 17.35 9.57
CA PRO A 205 -4.17 17.78 10.91
C PRO A 205 -4.30 16.60 11.88
N ILE A 206 -3.56 16.63 12.98
CA ILE A 206 -3.61 15.59 14.01
C ILE A 206 -4.51 16.06 15.18
N LYS A 207 -5.25 15.13 15.78
CA LYS A 207 -6.01 15.38 17.02
C LYS A 207 -5.06 15.83 18.15
N SER A 208 -5.60 16.62 19.10
CA SER A 208 -4.80 17.20 20.20
C SER A 208 -4.07 16.15 21.05
N GLU A 209 -4.75 15.02 21.32
CA GLU A 209 -4.19 13.92 22.11
C GLU A 209 -2.96 13.30 21.44
N VAL A 210 -3.01 13.12 20.11
CA VAL A 210 -1.89 12.58 19.32
C VAL A 210 -0.72 13.56 19.33
N LYS A 211 -0.97 14.88 19.27
CA LYS A 211 0.09 15.89 19.38
C LYS A 211 0.82 15.83 20.71
N GLU A 212 0.11 15.60 21.80
CA GLU A 212 0.71 15.48 23.12
C GLU A 212 1.57 14.22 23.23
N GLU A 213 1.06 13.09 22.76
CA GLU A 213 1.82 11.84 22.75
C GLU A 213 3.07 11.95 21.87
N TYR A 214 2.95 12.55 20.69
CA TYR A 214 4.11 12.81 19.84
C TYR A 214 5.18 13.65 20.53
N ARG A 215 4.79 14.69 21.30
CA ARG A 215 5.75 15.48 22.10
C ARG A 215 6.47 14.64 23.16
N LYS A 216 5.78 13.67 23.77
CA LYS A 216 6.41 12.75 24.72
C LYS A 216 7.42 11.84 24.02
N GLN A 217 7.10 11.36 22.82
CA GLN A 217 7.99 10.54 22.01
C GLN A 217 9.23 11.32 21.57
N ILE A 218 9.09 12.57 21.12
CA ILE A 218 10.21 13.45 20.82
C ILE A 218 11.12 13.64 22.06
N LYS A 219 10.50 13.85 23.23
CA LYS A 219 11.26 14.00 24.49
C LYS A 219 12.04 12.73 24.83
N LYS A 220 11.47 11.56 24.56
CA LYS A 220 12.10 10.24 24.81
C LYS A 220 13.17 9.91 23.79
N ASN A 221 12.96 10.17 22.51
CA ASN A 221 13.73 9.66 21.39
C ASN A 221 14.60 10.74 20.67
N GLY A 222 14.42 12.02 21.01
CA GLY A 222 15.13 13.14 20.40
C GLY A 222 14.25 13.98 19.46
N GLN A 223 14.72 15.19 19.14
CA GLN A 223 13.94 16.17 18.34
C GLN A 223 13.75 15.76 16.89
N ASP A 224 14.65 14.94 16.35
CA ASP A 224 14.61 14.46 14.97
C ASP A 224 13.83 13.15 14.82
N TYR A 225 13.19 12.68 15.88
CA TYR A 225 12.41 11.46 15.83
C TYR A 225 11.08 11.70 15.13
N ILE A 226 10.87 11.01 14.02
CA ILE A 226 9.62 10.95 13.27
C ILE A 226 9.18 9.49 13.26
N PRO A 227 8.02 9.14 13.85
CA PRO A 227 7.54 7.76 13.86
C PRO A 227 7.17 7.30 12.44
N GLY A 228 7.40 6.02 12.17
CA GLY A 228 7.05 5.44 10.86
C GLY A 228 7.45 3.98 10.76
N LYS A 229 6.75 3.21 9.94
CA LYS A 229 7.03 1.77 9.73
C LYS A 229 8.50 1.49 9.39
N GLY A 230 9.12 2.39 8.62
CA GLY A 230 10.52 2.30 8.21
C GLY A 230 11.53 3.01 9.11
N ARG A 231 11.12 3.60 10.25
CA ARG A 231 12.04 4.39 11.09
C ARG A 231 13.30 3.61 11.49
N LYS A 232 13.14 2.41 12.05
CA LYS A 232 14.27 1.56 12.47
C LYS A 232 15.06 1.02 11.28
N ILE A 233 14.45 0.90 10.12
CA ILE A 233 15.14 0.53 8.87
C ILE A 233 16.06 1.69 8.44
N LEU A 234 15.58 2.93 8.49
CA LEU A 234 16.40 4.11 8.17
C LEU A 234 17.60 4.21 9.10
N ASP A 235 17.44 3.95 10.38
CA ASP A 235 18.53 3.93 11.35
C ASP A 235 19.55 2.81 11.00
N LEU A 236 19.09 1.64 10.61
CA LEU A 236 19.94 0.52 10.18
C LEU A 236 20.75 0.91 8.93
N ILE A 237 20.09 1.40 7.87
CA ILE A 237 20.76 1.72 6.60
C ILE A 237 21.67 2.96 6.68
N ALA A 238 21.50 3.83 7.67
CA ALA A 238 22.42 4.95 7.89
C ALA A 238 23.87 4.47 8.09
N THR A 239 24.05 3.25 8.62
CA THR A 239 25.37 2.62 8.82
C THR A 239 25.67 1.54 7.78
N ASP A 240 24.66 0.97 7.15
CA ASP A 240 24.78 -0.08 6.12
C ASP A 240 24.89 0.55 4.72
N LYS A 241 26.06 0.43 4.11
CA LYS A 241 26.36 0.99 2.78
C LYS A 241 25.75 0.18 1.61
N ASN A 242 24.93 -0.83 1.88
CA ASN A 242 24.31 -1.65 0.83
C ASN A 242 23.04 -1.04 0.23
N PHE A 243 22.49 -0.02 0.89
CA PHE A 243 21.29 0.69 0.44
C PHE A 243 21.52 2.20 0.41
N LYS A 244 20.76 2.87 -0.46
CA LYS A 244 20.62 4.33 -0.43
C LYS A 244 19.15 4.72 -0.51
N VAL A 245 18.78 5.78 0.16
CA VAL A 245 17.48 6.45 0.00
C VAL A 245 17.48 7.14 -1.37
N ILE A 246 16.46 6.86 -2.18
CA ILE A 246 16.28 7.49 -3.51
C ILE A 246 14.99 8.32 -3.60
N PHE A 247 14.08 8.14 -2.66
CA PHE A 247 12.85 8.91 -2.48
C PHE A 247 12.47 8.90 -1.01
N HIS A 248 12.05 10.04 -0.45
CA HIS A 248 11.56 10.11 0.93
C HIS A 248 10.63 11.31 1.09
N GLU A 249 9.34 11.04 1.13
CA GLU A 249 8.26 11.99 1.43
C GLU A 249 7.37 11.40 2.52
N TYR A 250 6.12 10.99 2.20
CA TYR A 250 5.25 10.25 3.13
C TYR A 250 5.67 8.79 3.29
N ALA A 251 6.21 8.21 2.24
CA ALA A 251 6.82 6.89 2.23
C ALA A 251 8.28 7.00 1.81
N VAL A 252 9.09 5.97 2.05
CA VAL A 252 10.49 5.95 1.65
C VAL A 252 10.75 4.87 0.61
N ILE A 253 11.62 5.15 -0.38
CA ILE A 253 12.16 4.14 -1.30
C ILE A 253 13.66 4.03 -1.10
N LEU A 254 14.09 2.82 -0.81
CA LEU A 254 15.49 2.42 -0.71
C LEU A 254 15.88 1.68 -1.99
N LYS A 255 17.10 1.89 -2.47
CA LYS A 255 17.69 1.11 -3.57
C LYS A 255 18.86 0.29 -3.07
N LYS A 256 18.87 -1.01 -3.33
CA LYS A 256 20.02 -1.89 -3.12
C LYS A 256 21.13 -1.49 -4.08
N ILE A 257 22.35 -1.24 -3.55
CA ILE A 257 23.51 -0.76 -4.34
C ILE A 257 24.72 -1.69 -4.29
N ASN A 258 24.78 -2.60 -3.30
CA ASN A 258 25.83 -3.62 -3.16
C ASN A 258 25.23 -4.97 -2.74
#